data_b84d20097c4df778466665974a597a97
#
_entry.id   b84d20097c4df778466665974a597a97
#
_cell.length_a   1.000
_cell.length_b   1.000
_cell.length_c   1.000
_cell.angle_alpha   90.00
_cell.angle_beta   90.00
_cell.angle_gamma   90.00
#
_symmetry.space_group_name_H-M   'P 1'
#
loop_
_entity.id
_entity.type
_entity.pdbx_description
1 polymer ?
#
loop_
_entity_poly.entity_id
_entity_poly.type
_entity_poly.pdbx_seq_one_letter_code
_entity_poly.pdbx_strand_id
1 'polypeptide(L)'
;MPVNIKYLESFQEDEYFHVIAKAVGGNVLFRNDENKVYFLNQYFHYLSSYVHTYAFCLLDNHVHWLVKCTKERELKEYLLLLEKDNRKKHQNNFIDGAITFERAVEYQWKDFFISYAQAYNNRFHRKGTLFVNPFRKSNHF
;
A
#
# COMPACT_ATOMS: atom_id res chain seq x y z
N MET A 1 2.35 12.97 -16.86
CA MET A 1 3.11 12.05 -17.72
C MET A 1 2.57 10.64 -17.60
N PRO A 2 2.41 9.95 -18.71
CA PRO A 2 1.98 8.56 -18.65
C PRO A 2 3.03 7.71 -17.91
N VAL A 3 2.55 6.79 -17.08
CA VAL A 3 3.42 5.85 -16.38
C VAL A 3 3.81 4.74 -17.36
N ASN A 4 5.10 4.37 -17.38
CA ASN A 4 5.53 3.24 -18.17
C ASN A 4 4.83 1.96 -17.70
N ILE A 5 4.24 1.21 -18.61
CA ILE A 5 3.43 0.03 -18.28
C ILE A 5 4.19 -1.01 -17.44
N LYS A 6 5.53 -1.11 -17.59
CA LYS A 6 6.34 -2.03 -16.79
C LYS A 6 6.31 -1.72 -15.29
N TYR A 7 5.87 -0.52 -14.89
CA TYR A 7 5.72 -0.13 -13.48
C TYR A 7 4.30 -0.32 -12.96
N LEU A 8 3.40 -0.89 -13.76
CA LEU A 8 2.01 -1.15 -13.40
C LEU A 8 1.70 -2.64 -13.39
N GLU A 9 2.70 -3.46 -13.05
CA GLU A 9 2.50 -4.90 -13.00
C GLU A 9 1.56 -5.30 -11.88
N SER A 10 0.79 -6.37 -12.10
CA SER A 10 -0.11 -6.90 -11.09
C SER A 10 0.65 -7.66 -10.03
N PHE A 11 0.24 -7.51 -8.77
CA PHE A 11 0.81 -8.29 -7.69
C PHE A 11 0.52 -9.78 -7.90
N GLN A 12 1.51 -10.60 -7.62
CA GLN A 12 1.43 -12.06 -7.74
C GLN A 12 1.88 -12.68 -6.41
N GLU A 13 1.21 -13.74 -5.97
CA GLU A 13 1.63 -14.44 -4.76
C GLU A 13 3.06 -14.97 -4.90
N ASP A 14 3.79 -14.97 -3.79
CA ASP A 14 5.17 -15.45 -3.70
C ASP A 14 6.20 -14.72 -4.57
N GLU A 15 5.83 -13.61 -5.20
CA GLU A 15 6.76 -12.85 -6.03
C GLU A 15 7.18 -11.55 -5.38
N TYR A 16 8.36 -11.08 -5.75
CA TYR A 16 8.94 -9.84 -5.25
C TYR A 16 8.50 -8.65 -6.10
N PHE A 17 8.28 -7.52 -5.44
CA PHE A 17 7.91 -6.28 -6.11
C PHE A 17 8.67 -5.10 -5.52
N HIS A 18 9.10 -4.21 -6.40
CA HIS A 18 9.55 -2.88 -6.04
C HIS A 18 8.34 -1.96 -6.14
N VAL A 19 7.95 -1.38 -5.02
CA VAL A 19 6.79 -0.47 -4.96
C VAL A 19 7.30 0.94 -4.73
N ILE A 20 6.76 1.90 -5.47
CA ILE A 20 7.14 3.31 -5.37
C ILE A 20 5.88 4.16 -5.26
N ALA A 21 5.86 5.04 -4.26
CA ALA A 21 4.80 6.04 -4.11
C ALA A 21 5.43 7.43 -4.10
N LYS A 22 4.90 8.34 -4.94
CA LYS A 22 5.40 9.70 -5.07
C LYS A 22 4.37 10.71 -4.61
N ALA A 23 4.86 11.80 -4.01
CA ALA A 23 4.01 12.94 -3.70
C ALA A 23 3.61 13.69 -4.97
N VAL A 24 2.41 14.25 -4.96
CA VAL A 24 1.92 15.11 -6.04
C VAL A 24 2.65 16.46 -6.00
N GLY A 25 3.15 16.90 -7.16
CA GLY A 25 3.78 18.21 -7.31
C GLY A 25 5.00 18.38 -6.44
N GLY A 26 5.13 19.53 -5.79
CA GLY A 26 6.22 19.86 -4.89
C GLY A 26 5.98 19.51 -3.43
N ASN A 27 4.99 18.69 -3.13
CA ASN A 27 4.68 18.30 -1.75
C ASN A 27 5.76 17.41 -1.18
N VAL A 28 5.97 17.51 0.14
CA VAL A 28 6.80 16.56 0.89
C VAL A 28 5.88 15.63 1.68
N LEU A 29 6.27 14.37 1.77
CA LEU A 29 5.48 13.35 2.48
C LEU A 29 5.73 13.38 3.99
N PHE A 30 6.90 13.84 4.40
CA PHE A 30 7.30 13.85 5.81
C PHE A 30 7.87 15.22 6.17
N ARG A 31 7.20 15.91 7.08
CA ARG A 31 7.62 17.23 7.55
C ARG A 31 8.47 17.16 8.81
N ASN A 32 8.44 16.00 9.48
CA ASN A 32 9.18 15.76 10.71
C ASN A 32 9.33 14.25 10.94
N ASP A 33 10.07 13.86 11.95
CA ASP A 33 10.30 12.45 12.27
C ASP A 33 9.04 11.75 12.78
N GLU A 34 8.15 12.48 13.45
CA GLU A 34 6.87 11.91 13.89
C GLU A 34 6.03 11.42 12.71
N ASN A 35 6.06 12.14 11.59
CA ASN A 35 5.36 11.72 10.38
C ASN A 35 5.92 10.42 9.83
N LYS A 36 7.24 10.25 9.87
CA LYS A 36 7.88 9.02 9.40
C LYS A 36 7.49 7.83 10.28
N VAL A 37 7.49 8.01 11.59
CA VAL A 37 7.10 6.96 12.53
C VAL A 37 5.63 6.59 12.32
N TYR A 38 4.76 7.58 12.21
CA TYR A 38 3.33 7.35 11.96
C TYR A 38 3.12 6.60 10.63
N PHE A 39 3.81 7.04 9.57
CA PHE A 39 3.73 6.41 8.27
C PHE A 39 4.10 4.93 8.33
N LEU A 40 5.22 4.61 8.97
CA LEU A 40 5.68 3.22 9.11
C LEU A 40 4.74 2.39 9.95
N ASN A 41 4.22 2.94 11.05
CA ASN A 41 3.25 2.23 11.88
C ASN A 41 1.98 1.91 11.09
N GLN A 42 1.48 2.87 10.31
CA GLN A 42 0.32 2.65 9.43
C GLN A 42 0.63 1.63 8.34
N TYR A 43 1.81 1.73 7.74
CA TYR A 43 2.24 0.79 6.71
C TYR A 43 2.20 -0.65 7.23
N PHE A 44 2.85 -0.92 8.35
CA PHE A 44 2.88 -2.27 8.90
C PHE A 44 1.49 -2.72 9.37
N HIS A 45 0.70 -1.82 9.91
CA HIS A 45 -0.67 -2.14 10.29
C HIS A 45 -1.50 -2.62 9.08
N TYR A 46 -1.39 -1.93 7.95
CA TYR A 46 -2.17 -2.27 6.77
C TYR A 46 -1.60 -3.44 5.97
N LEU A 47 -0.27 -3.53 5.87
CA LEU A 47 0.37 -4.39 4.88
C LEU A 47 1.03 -5.65 5.44
N SER A 48 1.23 -5.79 6.75
CA SER A 48 1.99 -6.93 7.31
C SER A 48 1.45 -8.30 6.95
N SER A 49 0.14 -8.42 6.77
CA SER A 49 -0.48 -9.70 6.41
C SER A 49 -0.52 -9.94 4.91
N TYR A 50 -0.21 -8.93 4.12
CA TYR A 50 -0.29 -8.97 2.66
C TYR A 50 1.08 -9.13 2.02
N VAL A 51 2.12 -8.58 2.64
CA VAL A 51 3.48 -8.60 2.09
C VAL A 51 4.50 -8.83 3.20
N HIS A 52 5.62 -9.45 2.82
CA HIS A 52 6.84 -9.49 3.64
C HIS A 52 7.74 -8.36 3.16
N THR A 53 8.15 -7.48 4.07
CA THR A 53 8.95 -6.31 3.72
C THR A 53 10.42 -6.62 3.92
N TYR A 54 11.21 -6.48 2.85
CA TYR A 54 12.65 -6.73 2.89
C TYR A 54 13.46 -5.45 3.04
N ALA A 55 12.97 -4.35 2.47
CA ALA A 55 13.65 -3.06 2.58
C ALA A 55 12.67 -1.94 2.26
N PHE A 56 12.96 -0.76 2.78
CA PHE A 56 12.24 0.45 2.42
C PHE A 56 13.18 1.66 2.55
N CYS A 57 12.82 2.72 1.84
CA CYS A 57 13.55 3.99 1.90
C CYS A 57 12.54 5.13 1.88
N LEU A 58 12.52 5.93 2.94
CA LEU A 58 11.63 7.09 3.05
C LEU A 58 12.40 8.34 2.63
N LEU A 59 12.07 8.86 1.45
CA LEU A 59 12.61 10.14 0.98
C LEU A 59 11.53 11.21 1.11
N ASP A 60 11.93 12.46 1.07
CA ASP A 60 11.01 13.57 1.35
C ASP A 60 9.77 13.55 0.46
N ASN A 61 9.92 13.20 -0.80
CA ASN A 61 8.84 13.27 -1.79
C ASN A 61 8.48 11.93 -2.44
N HIS A 62 9.09 10.85 -2.01
CA HIS A 62 8.72 9.51 -2.48
C HIS A 62 9.26 8.44 -1.54
N VAL A 63 8.64 7.25 -1.62
CA VAL A 63 9.01 6.10 -0.80
C VAL A 63 9.20 4.90 -1.72
N HIS A 64 10.22 4.11 -1.43
CA HIS A 64 10.51 2.84 -2.10
C HIS A 64 10.36 1.69 -1.11
N TRP A 65 9.78 0.59 -1.57
CA TRP A 65 9.73 -0.66 -0.82
C TRP A 65 10.21 -1.81 -1.70
N LEU A 66 10.87 -2.77 -1.08
CA LEU A 66 11.08 -4.10 -1.66
C LEU A 66 10.27 -5.08 -0.81
N VAL A 67 9.29 -5.69 -1.42
CA VAL A 67 8.35 -6.58 -0.73
C VAL A 67 8.19 -7.88 -1.50
N LYS A 68 7.77 -8.92 -0.78
CA LYS A 68 7.33 -10.18 -1.37
C LYS A 68 5.88 -10.39 -0.97
N CYS A 69 5.01 -10.66 -1.94
CA CYS A 69 3.61 -10.94 -1.64
C CYS A 69 3.47 -12.26 -0.90
N THR A 70 2.56 -12.32 0.07
CA THR A 70 2.20 -13.56 0.73
C THR A 70 1.50 -14.49 -0.25
N LYS A 71 1.30 -15.75 0.15
CA LYS A 71 0.49 -16.68 -0.63
C LYS A 71 -0.99 -16.34 -0.47
N GLU A 72 -1.75 -16.57 -1.52
CA GLU A 72 -3.20 -16.34 -1.49
C GLU A 72 -3.87 -17.09 -0.37
N ARG A 73 -3.46 -18.35 -0.16
CA ARG A 73 -3.99 -19.19 0.92
C ARG A 73 -3.71 -18.58 2.29
N GLU A 74 -2.48 -18.09 2.51
CA GLU A 74 -2.11 -17.48 3.79
C GLU A 74 -2.90 -16.21 4.07
N LEU A 75 -3.13 -15.39 3.05
CA LEU A 75 -3.95 -14.20 3.20
C LEU A 75 -5.38 -14.56 3.58
N LYS A 76 -5.98 -15.54 2.90
CA LYS A 76 -7.33 -16.01 3.24
C LYS A 76 -7.41 -16.52 4.67
N GLU A 77 -6.45 -17.35 5.09
CA GLU A 77 -6.39 -17.87 6.46
C GLU A 77 -6.33 -16.74 7.48
N TYR A 78 -5.49 -15.74 7.24
CA TYR A 78 -5.38 -14.58 8.11
C TYR A 78 -6.72 -13.81 8.20
N LEU A 79 -7.33 -13.51 7.06
CA LEU A 79 -8.58 -12.74 7.03
C LEU A 79 -9.73 -13.50 7.70
N LEU A 80 -9.74 -14.83 7.62
CA LEU A 80 -10.76 -15.64 8.27
C LEU A 80 -10.62 -15.66 9.80
N LEU A 81 -9.45 -15.30 10.34
CA LEU A 81 -9.27 -15.13 11.79
C LEU A 81 -9.92 -13.83 12.31
N LEU A 82 -10.17 -12.87 11.42
CA LEU A 82 -10.87 -11.64 11.80
C LEU A 82 -12.37 -11.87 11.80
N GLU A 83 -13.08 -11.22 12.72
CA GLU A 83 -14.53 -11.24 12.70
C GLU A 83 -15.04 -10.57 11.43
N LYS A 84 -16.13 -11.10 10.85
CA LYS A 84 -16.67 -10.61 9.59
C LYS A 84 -16.94 -9.12 9.60
N ASP A 85 -17.49 -8.60 10.70
CA ASP A 85 -17.83 -7.18 10.79
C ASP A 85 -16.60 -6.27 10.92
N ASN A 86 -15.44 -6.84 11.25
CA ASN A 86 -14.18 -6.10 11.34
C ASN A 86 -13.41 -6.13 10.02
N ARG A 87 -13.90 -6.86 9.02
CA ARG A 87 -13.26 -6.90 7.71
C ARG A 87 -13.80 -5.80 6.82
N LYS A 88 -12.93 -5.30 5.94
CA LYS A 88 -13.36 -4.35 4.90
C LYS A 88 -14.12 -5.09 3.81
N LYS A 89 -14.91 -4.34 3.04
CA LYS A 89 -15.69 -4.91 1.94
C LYS A 89 -14.81 -5.70 0.97
N HIS A 90 -13.67 -5.15 0.55
CA HIS A 90 -12.79 -5.85 -0.39
C HIS A 90 -12.19 -7.13 0.21
N GLN A 91 -12.00 -7.17 1.53
CA GLN A 91 -11.53 -8.38 2.20
C GLN A 91 -12.57 -9.50 2.15
N ASN A 92 -13.82 -9.17 2.42
CA ASN A 92 -14.92 -10.12 2.28
C ASN A 92 -15.10 -10.57 0.83
N ASN A 93 -14.99 -9.65 -0.12
CA ASN A 93 -15.08 -9.97 -1.54
C ASN A 93 -13.97 -10.91 -1.98
N PHE A 94 -12.76 -10.74 -1.46
CA PHE A 94 -11.66 -11.65 -1.75
C PHE A 94 -11.93 -13.06 -1.19
N ILE A 95 -12.39 -13.15 0.07
CA ILE A 95 -12.75 -14.43 0.68
C ILE A 95 -13.82 -15.15 -0.14
N ASP A 96 -14.82 -14.40 -0.61
CA ASP A 96 -15.95 -14.94 -1.38
C ASP A 96 -15.60 -15.24 -2.85
N GLY A 97 -14.39 -14.92 -3.29
CA GLY A 97 -13.95 -15.14 -4.67
C GLY A 97 -14.44 -14.09 -5.65
N ALA A 98 -15.00 -12.98 -5.17
CA ALA A 98 -15.51 -11.91 -6.04
C ALA A 98 -14.41 -11.03 -6.62
N ILE A 99 -13.24 -10.97 -5.98
CA ILE A 99 -12.06 -10.28 -6.51
C ILE A 99 -10.85 -11.20 -6.43
N THR A 100 -9.86 -10.92 -7.28
CA THR A 100 -8.62 -11.69 -7.34
C THR A 100 -7.67 -11.31 -6.20
N PHE A 101 -6.68 -12.16 -5.95
CA PHE A 101 -5.60 -11.87 -5.01
C PHE A 101 -4.89 -10.56 -5.34
N GLU A 102 -4.54 -10.35 -6.60
CA GLU A 102 -3.85 -9.12 -7.03
C GLU A 102 -4.67 -7.86 -6.73
N ARG A 103 -5.99 -7.93 -6.92
CA ARG A 103 -6.88 -6.81 -6.59
C ARG A 103 -6.97 -6.60 -5.09
N ALA A 104 -7.03 -7.68 -4.32
CA ALA A 104 -7.06 -7.60 -2.87
C ALA A 104 -5.82 -6.89 -2.33
N VAL A 105 -4.64 -7.24 -2.82
CA VAL A 105 -3.38 -6.61 -2.40
C VAL A 105 -3.35 -5.13 -2.82
N GLU A 106 -3.76 -4.84 -4.04
CA GLU A 106 -3.80 -3.47 -4.56
C GLU A 106 -4.73 -2.57 -3.73
N TYR A 107 -5.94 -3.05 -3.41
CA TYR A 107 -6.87 -2.30 -2.57
C TYR A 107 -6.28 -2.02 -1.18
N GLN A 108 -5.55 -2.96 -0.62
CA GLN A 108 -4.95 -2.77 0.71
C GLN A 108 -3.85 -1.70 0.68
N TRP A 109 -3.02 -1.66 -0.36
CA TRP A 109 -2.06 -0.59 -0.57
C TRP A 109 -2.74 0.77 -0.71
N LYS A 110 -3.81 0.83 -1.51
CA LYS A 110 -4.58 2.07 -1.68
C LYS A 110 -5.18 2.56 -0.37
N ASP A 111 -5.73 1.65 0.42
CA ASP A 111 -6.28 2.01 1.74
C ASP A 111 -5.21 2.62 2.65
N PHE A 112 -4.02 2.05 2.63
CA PHE A 112 -2.90 2.60 3.38
C PHE A 112 -2.58 4.04 2.92
N PHE A 113 -2.43 4.26 1.63
CA PHE A 113 -2.13 5.59 1.09
C PHE A 113 -3.23 6.61 1.43
N ILE A 114 -4.48 6.21 1.31
CA ILE A 114 -5.63 7.07 1.67
C ILE A 114 -5.60 7.41 3.16
N SER A 115 -5.35 6.43 4.00
CA SER A 115 -5.27 6.64 5.46
C SER A 115 -4.19 7.64 5.83
N TYR A 116 -2.99 7.48 5.28
CA TYR A 116 -1.90 8.41 5.55
C TYR A 116 -2.23 9.81 5.01
N ALA A 117 -2.76 9.91 3.79
CA ALA A 117 -3.09 11.19 3.17
C ALA A 117 -4.15 11.95 3.98
N GLN A 118 -5.17 11.25 4.48
CA GLN A 118 -6.20 11.87 5.32
C GLN A 118 -5.61 12.42 6.62
N ALA A 119 -4.77 11.64 7.29
CA ALA A 119 -4.11 12.06 8.53
C ALA A 119 -3.17 13.24 8.28
N TYR A 120 -2.40 13.20 7.19
CA TYR A 120 -1.50 14.26 6.79
C TYR A 120 -2.27 15.55 6.51
N ASN A 121 -3.35 15.47 5.73
CA ASN A 121 -4.17 16.61 5.37
C ASN A 121 -4.81 17.25 6.61
N ASN A 122 -5.30 16.42 7.55
CA ASN A 122 -5.87 16.91 8.81
C ASN A 122 -4.81 17.60 9.67
N ARG A 123 -3.63 16.99 9.76
CA ARG A 123 -2.55 17.51 10.61
C ARG A 123 -2.02 18.85 10.12
N PHE A 124 -1.93 19.02 8.80
CA PHE A 124 -1.29 20.20 8.17
C PHE A 124 -2.29 21.13 7.50
N HIS A 125 -3.59 20.97 7.76
CA HIS A 125 -4.67 21.81 7.20
C HIS A 125 -4.58 21.91 5.67
N ARG A 126 -4.30 20.77 5.04
CA ARG A 126 -4.14 20.65 3.60
C ARG A 126 -5.34 19.89 3.02
N LYS A 127 -5.64 20.15 1.75
CA LYS A 127 -6.71 19.48 0.99
C LYS A 127 -6.13 18.87 -0.28
N GLY A 128 -6.81 17.84 -0.77
CA GLY A 128 -6.51 17.25 -2.07
C GLY A 128 -5.57 16.09 -1.99
N THR A 129 -5.30 15.53 -3.17
CA THR A 129 -4.50 14.32 -3.34
C THR A 129 -3.06 14.54 -2.89
N LEU A 130 -2.54 13.63 -2.09
CA LEU A 130 -1.14 13.66 -1.64
C LEU A 130 -0.24 12.81 -2.52
N PHE A 131 -0.70 11.63 -2.90
CA PHE A 131 0.09 10.68 -3.69
C PHE A 131 -0.33 10.68 -5.16
N VAL A 132 0.66 10.52 -6.05
CA VAL A 132 0.41 10.29 -7.47
C VAL A 132 -0.32 8.95 -7.63
N ASN A 133 -1.38 8.94 -8.41
CA ASN A 133 -2.17 7.75 -8.69
C ASN A 133 -2.06 7.42 -10.19
N PRO A 134 -1.77 6.17 -10.56
CA PRO A 134 -1.53 5.02 -9.67
C PRO A 134 -0.10 5.02 -9.08
N PHE A 135 0.07 4.32 -7.95
CA PHE A 135 1.41 4.03 -7.45
C PHE A 135 2.09 3.01 -8.35
N ARG A 136 3.43 2.98 -8.32
CA ARG A 136 4.21 2.12 -9.21
C ARG A 136 4.56 0.81 -8.53
N LYS A 137 4.51 -0.28 -9.28
CA LYS A 137 4.94 -1.60 -8.83
C LYS A 137 5.54 -2.38 -9.98
N SER A 138 6.66 -3.02 -9.74
CA SER A 138 7.40 -3.77 -10.77
C SER A 138 8.07 -4.99 -10.13
N ASN A 139 8.03 -6.14 -10.83
CA ASN A 139 8.80 -7.31 -10.46
C ASN A 139 10.08 -7.47 -11.28
N HIS A 140 10.48 -6.45 -11.99
CA HIS A 140 11.75 -6.38 -12.73
C HIS A 140 12.78 -5.65 -11.88
N PHE A 141 13.92 -6.29 -11.66
CA PHE A 141 15.00 -5.78 -10.85
C PHE A 141 16.28 -5.64 -11.63
#